data_f39ed919c1df44803422e885eb59734d
#
_entry.id   f39ed919c1df44803422e885eb59734d
#
_cell.length_a   1.000
_cell.length_b   1.000
_cell.length_c   1.000
_cell.angle_alpha   90.00
_cell.angle_beta   90.00
_cell.angle_gamma   90.00
#
_symmetry.space_group_name_H-M   'P 1'
#
loop_
_entity.id
_entity.type
_entity.pdbx_description
1 polymer ?
#
loop_
_entity_poly.entity_id
_entity_poly.type
_entity_poly.pdbx_seq_one_letter_code
_entity_poly.pdbx_strand_id
1 'polypeptide(L)'
;MTQPPKLIDCPIGIKATGLRRERDSMGDIDVPADHYWGAQTQRSLVHFSIGRDHMPIEVCHAYGIVKKAAALVNAADGRLPQWKADAICRAADEVASGALDSEFPLFVWQTGSGTQTNMNVNEVIANRAIQLLGGVLGSKTPVHPNDDVNMGQSSNDSFPTAMHVATLLEIDDRLMPRVEELIAALRAKAEEWHDVVKIGRTHLQDAVPLTVGQEWSGWACQLEDALDAVKAARGGVLQLAAGGTAVGTGLNAPPGFSHAIAQRIAALTGREFVTAPNKFAALGGLDAMVRVSAALRGVAVALMKIANDMRWLGSGPRCGLGELHLPENEPGSSIMPGKVNPTQCEAMVMICTQVMGNDATVAFAGSQGQLDLNVMRPVIVANVIHAIRILADGCHNFRVFSVEGTRLNLKRIRQYVEGSVMLVTALSPEIGYDNASAIAHRAMEQDITLREAALASGLVDGATFDRLVNPMAMVGHGVGGA
;
A
#
# COMPACT_ATOMS: atom_id res chain seq x y z
N MET A 1 53.01 -10.93 3.26
CA MET A 1 51.56 -10.66 3.19
C MET A 1 51.21 -10.40 1.74
N THR A 2 50.46 -11.26 1.10
CA THR A 2 49.97 -11.05 -0.27
C THR A 2 49.11 -9.79 -0.29
N GLN A 3 49.30 -8.94 -1.29
CA GLN A 3 48.45 -7.73 -1.46
C GLN A 3 47.01 -8.14 -1.53
N PRO A 4 46.07 -7.37 -0.90
CA PRO A 4 44.66 -7.65 -0.99
C PRO A 4 44.20 -7.62 -2.46
N PRO A 5 43.27 -8.52 -2.89
CA PRO A 5 42.79 -8.56 -4.25
C PRO A 5 42.09 -7.24 -4.58
N LYS A 6 42.28 -6.74 -5.81
CA LYS A 6 41.62 -5.53 -6.30
C LYS A 6 40.31 -5.90 -6.96
N LEU A 7 39.31 -5.03 -6.84
CA LEU A 7 38.05 -5.15 -7.56
C LEU A 7 38.30 -5.05 -9.08
N ILE A 8 37.71 -6.00 -9.80
CA ILE A 8 37.69 -6.04 -11.26
C ILE A 8 36.40 -5.42 -11.73
N ASP A 9 36.47 -4.54 -12.70
CA ASP A 9 35.26 -4.04 -13.36
C ASP A 9 34.78 -5.08 -14.38
N CYS A 10 33.76 -5.85 -14.00
CA CYS A 10 33.14 -6.85 -14.85
C CYS A 10 31.61 -6.68 -14.87
N PRO A 11 30.97 -6.83 -16.04
CA PRO A 11 29.53 -6.73 -16.15
C PRO A 11 28.82 -7.81 -15.31
N ILE A 12 27.56 -7.55 -14.94
CA ILE A 12 26.67 -8.56 -14.35
C ILE A 12 26.42 -9.66 -15.38
N GLY A 13 26.36 -10.89 -14.92
CA GLY A 13 26.11 -12.08 -15.71
C GLY A 13 27.25 -13.10 -15.65
N ILE A 14 26.91 -14.33 -15.91
CA ILE A 14 27.81 -15.48 -15.85
C ILE A 14 27.72 -16.21 -17.18
N LYS A 15 28.86 -16.37 -17.87
CA LYS A 15 28.92 -17.05 -19.19
C LYS A 15 29.04 -18.58 -19.09
N ALA A 16 28.83 -19.14 -17.89
CA ALA A 16 28.85 -20.58 -17.68
C ALA A 16 27.51 -21.20 -18.10
N THR A 17 27.54 -22.47 -18.47
CA THR A 17 26.35 -23.28 -18.81
C THR A 17 26.39 -24.59 -18.04
N GLY A 18 25.24 -25.23 -17.88
CA GLY A 18 25.12 -26.50 -17.15
C GLY A 18 25.01 -26.29 -15.64
N LEU A 19 25.62 -27.18 -14.89
CA LEU A 19 25.55 -27.22 -13.44
C LEU A 19 26.93 -27.03 -12.83
N ARG A 20 27.00 -26.34 -11.69
CA ARG A 20 28.17 -26.32 -10.82
C ARG A 20 27.82 -26.99 -9.50
N ARG A 21 28.76 -27.71 -8.94
CA ARG A 21 28.60 -28.40 -7.66
C ARG A 21 28.94 -27.46 -6.51
N GLU A 22 27.98 -27.25 -5.63
CA GLU A 22 28.20 -26.52 -4.38
C GLU A 22 27.91 -27.40 -3.17
N ARG A 23 28.36 -26.95 -2.00
CA ARG A 23 28.19 -27.67 -0.76
C ARG A 23 27.72 -26.77 0.36
N ASP A 24 26.78 -27.26 1.17
CA ASP A 24 26.39 -26.68 2.44
C ASP A 24 26.49 -27.71 3.58
N SER A 25 25.96 -27.39 4.77
CA SER A 25 25.96 -28.29 5.92
C SER A 25 25.19 -29.60 5.70
N MET A 26 24.30 -29.64 4.70
CA MET A 26 23.50 -30.82 4.35
C MET A 26 24.18 -31.68 3.26
N GLY A 27 25.32 -31.25 2.73
CA GLY A 27 26.06 -31.96 1.69
C GLY A 27 26.07 -31.27 0.34
N ASP A 28 26.46 -32.00 -0.69
CA ASP A 28 26.60 -31.48 -2.05
C ASP A 28 25.25 -31.35 -2.75
N ILE A 29 25.16 -30.36 -3.62
CA ILE A 29 23.99 -30.12 -4.51
C ILE A 29 24.47 -29.48 -5.80
N ASP A 30 23.79 -29.80 -6.92
CA ASP A 30 24.03 -29.17 -8.20
C ASP A 30 23.20 -27.90 -8.33
N VAL A 31 23.83 -26.78 -8.70
CA VAL A 31 23.26 -25.44 -8.87
C VAL A 31 23.46 -25.02 -10.33
N PRO A 32 22.49 -24.35 -10.99
CA PRO A 32 22.71 -23.80 -12.32
C PRO A 32 23.97 -22.92 -12.37
N ALA A 33 24.85 -23.18 -13.33
CA ALA A 33 26.16 -22.53 -13.35
C ALA A 33 26.11 -21.06 -13.78
N ASP A 34 25.03 -20.62 -14.41
CA ASP A 34 24.75 -19.28 -14.91
C ASP A 34 24.06 -18.35 -13.92
N HIS A 35 23.82 -18.81 -12.67
CA HIS A 35 23.20 -18.02 -11.62
C HIS A 35 24.16 -17.74 -10.45
N TYR A 36 23.92 -16.61 -9.72
CA TYR A 36 24.70 -16.26 -8.53
C TYR A 36 24.22 -16.92 -7.25
N TRP A 37 22.98 -17.43 -7.17
CA TRP A 37 22.55 -18.15 -5.98
C TRP A 37 23.34 -19.44 -5.75
N GLY A 38 23.29 -19.96 -4.54
CA GLY A 38 24.09 -21.11 -4.14
C GLY A 38 23.26 -22.30 -3.64
N ALA A 39 23.92 -23.16 -2.86
CA ALA A 39 23.38 -24.44 -2.40
C ALA A 39 22.10 -24.32 -1.58
N GLN A 40 22.01 -23.37 -0.66
CA GLN A 40 20.84 -23.23 0.22
C GLN A 40 19.61 -22.72 -0.56
N THR A 41 19.79 -21.78 -1.47
CA THR A 41 18.74 -21.33 -2.38
C THR A 41 18.24 -22.46 -3.27
N GLN A 42 19.17 -23.25 -3.84
CA GLN A 42 18.80 -24.40 -4.68
C GLN A 42 17.99 -25.45 -3.90
N ARG A 43 18.34 -25.73 -2.65
CA ARG A 43 17.54 -26.62 -1.78
C ARG A 43 16.15 -26.09 -1.54
N SER A 44 16.03 -24.77 -1.30
CA SER A 44 14.75 -24.13 -1.09
C SER A 44 13.84 -24.25 -2.32
N LEU A 45 14.38 -24.07 -3.51
CA LEU A 45 13.65 -24.25 -4.78
C LEU A 45 13.10 -25.66 -4.95
N VAL A 46 13.84 -26.68 -4.45
CA VAL A 46 13.38 -28.08 -4.51
C VAL A 46 12.33 -28.37 -3.43
N HIS A 47 12.56 -27.91 -2.20
CA HIS A 47 11.71 -28.30 -1.05
C HIS A 47 10.44 -27.44 -0.93
N PHE A 48 10.45 -26.21 -1.42
CA PHE A 48 9.37 -25.24 -1.26
C PHE A 48 8.79 -24.74 -2.60
N SER A 49 8.79 -25.58 -3.64
CA SER A 49 8.16 -25.29 -4.92
C SER A 49 6.61 -25.36 -4.80
N ILE A 50 6.03 -24.39 -4.08
CA ILE A 50 4.61 -24.35 -3.73
C ILE A 50 3.98 -23.13 -4.37
N GLY A 51 2.98 -23.33 -5.22
CA GLY A 51 2.25 -22.26 -5.88
C GLY A 51 3.12 -21.48 -6.88
N ARG A 52 2.81 -20.19 -7.04
CA ARG A 52 3.53 -19.26 -7.93
C ARG A 52 3.88 -17.94 -7.25
N ASP A 53 3.60 -17.82 -5.97
CA ASP A 53 3.78 -16.59 -5.20
C ASP A 53 5.24 -16.47 -4.79
N HIS A 54 5.99 -15.64 -5.51
CA HIS A 54 7.39 -15.35 -5.19
C HIS A 54 7.49 -14.29 -4.09
N MET A 55 8.60 -14.31 -3.37
CA MET A 55 8.92 -13.26 -2.40
C MET A 55 8.91 -11.89 -3.10
N PRO A 56 8.28 -10.87 -2.49
CA PRO A 56 8.34 -9.51 -3.04
C PRO A 56 9.78 -9.07 -3.23
N ILE A 57 10.10 -8.61 -4.43
CA ILE A 57 11.48 -8.22 -4.78
C ILE A 57 11.96 -7.05 -3.92
N GLU A 58 11.07 -6.20 -3.45
CA GLU A 58 11.35 -5.09 -2.55
C GLU A 58 12.01 -5.54 -1.24
N VAL A 59 11.69 -6.75 -0.78
CA VAL A 59 12.36 -7.35 0.39
C VAL A 59 13.82 -7.69 0.08
N CYS A 60 14.11 -8.17 -1.13
CA CYS A 60 15.47 -8.45 -1.57
C CYS A 60 16.27 -7.14 -1.75
N HIS A 61 15.66 -6.10 -2.34
CA HIS A 61 16.27 -4.77 -2.44
C HIS A 61 16.59 -4.20 -1.04
N ALA A 62 15.66 -4.29 -0.11
CA ALA A 62 15.89 -3.89 1.28
C ALA A 62 17.01 -4.70 1.94
N TYR A 63 17.10 -5.99 1.66
CA TYR A 63 18.23 -6.80 2.11
C TYR A 63 19.57 -6.32 1.54
N GLY A 64 19.63 -5.86 0.29
CA GLY A 64 20.82 -5.21 -0.27
C GLY A 64 21.29 -4.06 0.62
N ILE A 65 20.36 -3.19 1.03
CA ILE A 65 20.65 -2.07 1.95
C ILE A 65 21.14 -2.58 3.32
N VAL A 66 20.47 -3.59 3.90
CA VAL A 66 20.83 -4.17 5.20
C VAL A 66 22.22 -4.80 5.16
N LYS A 67 22.55 -5.57 4.10
CA LYS A 67 23.85 -6.22 3.95
C LYS A 67 24.98 -5.23 3.74
N LYS A 68 24.73 -4.18 2.94
CA LYS A 68 25.67 -3.06 2.80
C LYS A 68 25.93 -2.37 4.14
N ALA A 69 24.87 -2.07 4.89
CA ALA A 69 24.98 -1.44 6.21
C ALA A 69 25.80 -2.30 7.17
N ALA A 70 25.55 -3.62 7.22
CA ALA A 70 26.27 -4.56 8.06
C ALA A 70 27.75 -4.66 7.69
N ALA A 71 28.06 -4.74 6.38
CA ALA A 71 29.45 -4.78 5.90
C ALA A 71 30.23 -3.52 6.28
N LEU A 72 29.63 -2.34 6.13
CA LEU A 72 30.24 -1.06 6.51
C LEU A 72 30.49 -0.96 8.02
N VAL A 73 29.53 -1.43 8.85
CA VAL A 73 29.68 -1.44 10.31
C VAL A 73 30.80 -2.40 10.73
N ASN A 74 30.80 -3.62 10.18
CA ASN A 74 31.82 -4.64 10.51
C ASN A 74 33.23 -4.23 10.04
N ALA A 75 33.34 -3.51 8.92
CA ALA A 75 34.61 -2.97 8.46
C ALA A 75 35.12 -1.83 9.36
N ALA A 76 34.23 -0.90 9.74
CA ALA A 76 34.59 0.19 10.66
C ALA A 76 35.03 -0.31 12.03
N ASP A 77 34.47 -1.45 12.48
CA ASP A 77 34.85 -2.14 13.72
C ASP A 77 36.11 -3.05 13.57
N GLY A 78 36.71 -3.10 12.38
CA GLY A 78 37.90 -3.90 12.10
C GLY A 78 37.69 -5.41 12.02
N ARG A 79 36.43 -5.88 12.06
CA ARG A 79 36.07 -7.31 12.00
C ARG A 79 36.05 -7.86 10.57
N LEU A 80 35.68 -7.04 9.60
CA LEU A 80 35.69 -7.37 8.19
C LEU A 80 36.80 -6.57 7.49
N PRO A 81 37.73 -7.22 6.76
CA PRO A 81 38.73 -6.50 5.99
C PRO A 81 38.08 -5.53 4.98
N GLN A 82 38.60 -4.32 4.86
CA GLN A 82 38.02 -3.25 4.01
C GLN A 82 37.79 -3.70 2.58
N TRP A 83 38.74 -4.41 1.96
CA TRP A 83 38.60 -4.89 0.57
C TRP A 83 37.47 -5.91 0.38
N LYS A 84 37.11 -6.71 1.43
CA LYS A 84 35.93 -7.56 1.41
C LYS A 84 34.67 -6.73 1.53
N ALA A 85 34.67 -5.76 2.43
CA ALA A 85 33.55 -4.85 2.60
C ALA A 85 33.25 -4.08 1.31
N ASP A 86 34.28 -3.62 0.60
CA ASP A 86 34.12 -2.90 -0.68
C ASP A 86 33.44 -3.78 -1.74
N ALA A 87 33.88 -5.06 -1.84
CA ALA A 87 33.26 -6.03 -2.77
C ALA A 87 31.80 -6.35 -2.40
N ILE A 88 31.55 -6.58 -1.11
CA ILE A 88 30.20 -6.83 -0.59
C ILE A 88 29.29 -5.61 -0.82
N CYS A 89 29.77 -4.40 -0.52
CA CYS A 89 28.99 -3.18 -0.72
C CYS A 89 28.64 -2.97 -2.18
N ARG A 90 29.56 -3.21 -3.12
CA ARG A 90 29.26 -3.11 -4.55
C ARG A 90 28.19 -4.13 -4.99
N ALA A 91 28.32 -5.38 -4.61
CA ALA A 91 27.32 -6.40 -4.92
C ALA A 91 25.96 -6.09 -4.25
N ALA A 92 25.98 -5.58 -3.02
CA ALA A 92 24.76 -5.20 -2.30
C ALA A 92 24.06 -3.99 -2.95
N ASP A 93 24.80 -3.04 -3.54
CA ASP A 93 24.24 -1.94 -4.33
C ASP A 93 23.56 -2.46 -5.61
N GLU A 94 24.16 -3.45 -6.27
CA GLU A 94 23.55 -4.10 -7.44
C GLU A 94 22.24 -4.85 -7.07
N VAL A 95 22.16 -5.45 -5.87
CA VAL A 95 20.92 -6.02 -5.34
C VAL A 95 19.89 -4.92 -5.04
N ALA A 96 20.28 -3.88 -4.31
CA ALA A 96 19.38 -2.82 -3.91
C ALA A 96 18.81 -2.02 -5.09
N SER A 97 19.56 -1.92 -6.20
CA SER A 97 19.12 -1.24 -7.43
C SER A 97 18.26 -2.10 -8.36
N GLY A 98 18.04 -3.38 -8.05
CA GLY A 98 17.28 -4.31 -8.89
C GLY A 98 18.09 -4.92 -10.05
N ALA A 99 19.37 -4.63 -10.17
CA ALA A 99 20.21 -5.15 -11.25
C ALA A 99 20.40 -6.69 -11.22
N LEU A 100 20.08 -7.33 -10.09
CA LEU A 100 20.19 -8.76 -9.84
C LEU A 100 18.85 -9.43 -9.55
N ASP A 101 17.70 -8.85 -9.95
CA ASP A 101 16.35 -9.34 -9.60
C ASP A 101 16.09 -10.78 -10.03
N SER A 102 16.66 -11.21 -11.16
CA SER A 102 16.56 -12.61 -11.64
C SER A 102 17.19 -13.65 -10.72
N GLU A 103 18.01 -13.22 -9.76
CA GLU A 103 18.69 -14.09 -8.82
C GLU A 103 17.90 -14.40 -7.53
N PHE A 104 16.65 -13.91 -7.43
CA PHE A 104 15.78 -14.08 -6.27
C PHE A 104 14.50 -14.86 -6.58
N PRO A 105 14.62 -16.16 -6.92
CA PRO A 105 13.49 -16.96 -7.41
C PRO A 105 12.64 -17.60 -6.30
N LEU A 106 12.90 -17.33 -5.02
CA LEU A 106 12.27 -18.05 -3.93
C LEU A 106 10.78 -17.72 -3.75
N PHE A 107 10.03 -18.72 -3.31
CA PHE A 107 8.61 -18.60 -3.04
C PHE A 107 8.32 -17.99 -1.65
N VAL A 108 7.13 -17.42 -1.48
CA VAL A 108 6.62 -16.98 -0.16
C VAL A 108 6.51 -18.14 0.80
N TRP A 109 6.11 -19.31 0.29
CA TRP A 109 5.92 -20.56 1.05
C TRP A 109 7.27 -21.21 1.35
N GLN A 110 7.98 -20.66 2.33
CA GLN A 110 9.30 -21.10 2.79
C GLN A 110 9.31 -21.21 4.32
N THR A 111 10.48 -21.43 4.96
CA THR A 111 10.53 -21.37 6.42
C THR A 111 10.05 -20.02 6.94
N GLY A 112 9.22 -20.04 7.96
CA GLY A 112 8.54 -18.85 8.47
C GLY A 112 9.44 -17.78 9.07
N SER A 113 10.71 -18.11 9.36
CA SER A 113 11.74 -17.14 9.77
C SER A 113 12.30 -16.31 8.61
N GLY A 114 12.09 -16.75 7.34
CA GLY A 114 12.67 -16.14 6.15
C GLY A 114 14.15 -16.49 5.92
N THR A 115 14.65 -17.55 6.55
CA THR A 115 16.06 -17.93 6.45
C THR A 115 16.51 -18.20 5.02
N GLN A 116 15.67 -18.83 4.18
CA GLN A 116 16.05 -19.11 2.80
C GLN A 116 16.24 -17.80 1.99
N THR A 117 15.37 -16.83 2.16
CA THR A 117 15.53 -15.51 1.51
C THR A 117 16.79 -14.80 2.00
N ASN A 118 17.07 -14.79 3.31
CA ASN A 118 18.32 -14.23 3.83
C ASN A 118 19.54 -14.93 3.22
N MET A 119 19.52 -16.27 3.10
CA MET A 119 20.63 -17.01 2.50
C MET A 119 20.71 -16.80 1.00
N ASN A 120 19.61 -16.68 0.28
CA ASN A 120 19.61 -16.33 -1.13
C ASN A 120 20.35 -15.01 -1.37
N VAL A 121 20.03 -13.96 -0.60
CA VAL A 121 20.74 -12.69 -0.69
C VAL A 121 22.22 -12.82 -0.31
N ASN A 122 22.53 -13.56 0.75
CA ASN A 122 23.93 -13.80 1.15
C ASN A 122 24.72 -14.53 0.06
N GLU A 123 24.15 -15.56 -0.55
CA GLU A 123 24.79 -16.35 -1.60
C GLU A 123 25.00 -15.52 -2.89
N VAL A 124 23.99 -14.75 -3.31
CA VAL A 124 24.08 -13.85 -4.47
C VAL A 124 25.16 -12.80 -4.26
N ILE A 125 25.14 -12.09 -3.13
CA ILE A 125 26.16 -11.09 -2.78
C ILE A 125 27.56 -11.72 -2.71
N ALA A 126 27.70 -12.87 -2.04
CA ALA A 126 28.99 -13.55 -1.92
C ALA A 126 29.54 -13.95 -3.29
N ASN A 127 28.76 -14.62 -4.14
CA ASN A 127 29.18 -15.05 -5.47
C ASN A 127 29.47 -13.87 -6.40
N ARG A 128 28.68 -12.80 -6.34
CA ARG A 128 28.98 -11.57 -7.11
C ARG A 128 30.26 -10.90 -6.62
N ALA A 129 30.48 -10.81 -5.31
CA ALA A 129 31.72 -10.29 -4.73
C ALA A 129 32.94 -11.16 -5.13
N ILE A 130 32.81 -12.50 -5.11
CA ILE A 130 33.83 -13.43 -5.60
C ILE A 130 34.17 -13.16 -7.07
N GLN A 131 33.17 -12.97 -7.94
CA GLN A 131 33.36 -12.62 -9.33
C GLN A 131 34.11 -11.28 -9.48
N LEU A 132 33.70 -10.24 -8.73
CA LEU A 132 34.35 -8.94 -8.70
C LEU A 132 35.81 -8.99 -8.22
N LEU A 133 36.19 -10.05 -7.50
CA LEU A 133 37.56 -10.28 -7.01
C LEU A 133 38.34 -11.31 -7.85
N GLY A 134 37.76 -11.76 -9.01
CA GLY A 134 38.40 -12.71 -9.91
C GLY A 134 38.46 -14.15 -9.37
N GLY A 135 37.61 -14.50 -8.39
CA GLY A 135 37.54 -15.82 -7.80
C GLY A 135 36.61 -16.79 -8.56
N VAL A 136 36.45 -17.99 -8.04
CA VAL A 136 35.61 -19.06 -8.63
C VAL A 136 34.26 -19.07 -7.92
N LEU A 137 33.17 -18.91 -8.65
CA LEU A 137 31.81 -18.93 -8.09
C LEU A 137 31.53 -20.25 -7.37
N GLY A 138 30.82 -20.18 -6.28
CA GLY A 138 30.48 -21.33 -5.43
C GLY A 138 31.61 -21.78 -4.49
N SER A 139 32.83 -21.24 -4.65
CA SER A 139 34.00 -21.61 -3.82
C SER A 139 33.91 -21.06 -2.39
N LYS A 140 33.05 -20.10 -2.13
CA LYS A 140 32.95 -19.34 -0.85
C LYS A 140 34.26 -18.63 -0.47
N THR A 141 35.12 -18.42 -1.46
CA THR A 141 36.44 -17.78 -1.30
C THR A 141 36.66 -16.80 -2.43
N PRO A 142 37.11 -15.57 -2.16
CA PRO A 142 37.55 -15.05 -0.87
C PRO A 142 36.45 -14.46 0.03
N VAL A 143 35.18 -14.48 -0.38
CA VAL A 143 34.03 -13.97 0.39
C VAL A 143 33.07 -15.12 0.72
N HIS A 144 32.78 -15.32 2.02
CA HIS A 144 31.88 -16.39 2.48
C HIS A 144 30.50 -15.83 2.79
N PRO A 145 29.40 -16.49 2.34
CA PRO A 145 28.03 -15.97 2.54
C PRO A 145 27.64 -15.87 4.02
N ASN A 146 28.06 -16.82 4.88
CA ASN A 146 27.75 -16.78 6.29
C ASN A 146 28.76 -15.95 7.10
N ASP A 147 30.07 -16.17 6.87
CA ASP A 147 31.11 -15.62 7.74
C ASP A 147 31.40 -14.16 7.45
N ASP A 148 31.25 -13.72 6.19
CA ASP A 148 31.51 -12.35 5.76
C ASP A 148 30.22 -11.55 5.53
N VAL A 149 29.30 -12.01 4.65
CA VAL A 149 28.08 -11.27 4.30
C VAL A 149 27.07 -11.23 5.44
N ASN A 150 26.94 -12.35 6.17
CA ASN A 150 26.01 -12.47 7.31
C ASN A 150 26.67 -12.17 8.68
N MET A 151 27.89 -11.65 8.71
CA MET A 151 28.65 -11.40 9.95
C MET A 151 27.88 -10.54 10.95
N GLY A 152 27.74 -11.01 12.18
CA GLY A 152 27.02 -10.33 13.28
C GLY A 152 25.49 -10.32 13.13
N GLN A 153 24.93 -11.15 12.25
CA GLN A 153 23.49 -11.21 11.95
C GLN A 153 22.95 -12.63 12.13
N SER A 154 21.65 -12.72 12.33
CA SER A 154 20.82 -13.92 12.15
C SER A 154 19.71 -13.63 11.14
N SER A 155 19.14 -14.65 10.50
CA SER A 155 17.89 -14.48 9.74
C SER A 155 16.77 -13.95 10.63
N ASN A 156 16.84 -14.28 11.94
CA ASN A 156 15.80 -13.92 12.89
C ASN A 156 15.70 -12.41 13.14
N ASP A 157 16.80 -11.66 13.08
CA ASP A 157 16.81 -10.21 13.20
C ASP A 157 16.92 -9.49 11.86
N SER A 158 17.60 -10.07 10.85
CA SER A 158 17.80 -9.44 9.56
C SER A 158 16.55 -9.47 8.68
N PHE A 159 15.74 -10.55 8.72
CA PHE A 159 14.52 -10.62 7.92
C PHE A 159 13.46 -9.60 8.36
N PRO A 160 13.08 -9.48 9.65
CA PRO A 160 12.15 -8.41 10.05
C PRO A 160 12.73 -7.02 9.83
N THR A 161 14.05 -6.83 9.89
CA THR A 161 14.70 -5.57 9.50
C THR A 161 14.47 -5.27 8.02
N ALA A 162 14.68 -6.22 7.12
CA ALA A 162 14.42 -6.05 5.69
C ALA A 162 12.92 -5.84 5.40
N MET A 163 12.02 -6.54 6.13
CA MET A 163 10.57 -6.30 6.05
C MET A 163 10.21 -4.85 6.38
N HIS A 164 10.74 -4.30 7.47
CA HIS A 164 10.49 -2.94 7.90
C HIS A 164 11.04 -1.92 6.89
N VAL A 165 12.27 -2.12 6.41
CA VAL A 165 12.89 -1.23 5.41
C VAL A 165 12.08 -1.23 4.11
N ALA A 166 11.74 -2.40 3.57
CA ALA A 166 10.94 -2.52 2.35
C ALA A 166 9.57 -1.85 2.52
N THR A 167 8.89 -2.14 3.61
CA THR A 167 7.55 -1.59 3.88
C THR A 167 7.57 -0.07 4.00
N LEU A 168 8.55 0.50 4.69
CA LEU A 168 8.67 1.94 4.85
C LEU A 168 8.94 2.65 3.53
N LEU A 169 9.86 2.12 2.73
CA LEU A 169 10.18 2.69 1.42
C LEU A 169 8.99 2.65 0.47
N GLU A 170 8.26 1.53 0.40
CA GLU A 170 7.06 1.41 -0.42
C GLU A 170 5.92 2.33 0.04
N ILE A 171 5.78 2.55 1.35
CA ILE A 171 4.81 3.53 1.87
C ILE A 171 5.22 4.94 1.45
N ASP A 172 6.47 5.35 1.71
CA ASP A 172 6.93 6.72 1.54
C ASP A 172 7.08 7.11 0.07
N ASP A 173 7.65 6.22 -0.74
CA ASP A 173 8.05 6.54 -2.11
C ASP A 173 6.97 6.19 -3.15
N ARG A 174 6.00 5.32 -2.78
CA ARG A 174 4.97 4.87 -3.71
C ARG A 174 3.55 5.18 -3.25
N LEU A 175 3.14 4.70 -2.06
CA LEU A 175 1.74 4.80 -1.62
C LEU A 175 1.34 6.24 -1.30
N MET A 176 2.07 6.88 -0.38
CA MET A 176 1.69 8.21 0.12
C MET A 176 1.54 9.23 -1.01
N PRO A 177 2.50 9.37 -1.95
CA PRO A 177 2.35 10.32 -3.06
C PRO A 177 1.10 10.07 -3.91
N ARG A 178 0.76 8.79 -4.18
CA ARG A 178 -0.40 8.44 -5.02
C ARG A 178 -1.73 8.71 -4.33
N VAL A 179 -1.81 8.48 -3.01
CA VAL A 179 -3.00 8.82 -2.22
C VAL A 179 -3.15 10.35 -2.11
N GLU A 180 -2.06 11.07 -1.86
CA GLU A 180 -2.05 12.55 -1.80
C GLU A 180 -2.47 13.19 -3.13
N GLU A 181 -1.99 12.66 -4.26
CA GLU A 181 -2.42 13.09 -5.60
C GLU A 181 -3.94 12.87 -5.81
N LEU A 182 -4.49 11.73 -5.36
CA LEU A 182 -5.91 11.45 -5.46
C LEU A 182 -6.73 12.39 -4.56
N ILE A 183 -6.30 12.63 -3.33
CA ILE A 183 -6.92 13.60 -2.41
C ILE A 183 -6.97 14.98 -3.06
N ALA A 184 -5.87 15.44 -3.64
CA ALA A 184 -5.80 16.73 -4.32
C ALA A 184 -6.80 16.83 -5.49
N ALA A 185 -6.96 15.76 -6.27
CA ALA A 185 -7.94 15.72 -7.36
C ALA A 185 -9.38 15.77 -6.84
N LEU A 186 -9.69 15.04 -5.75
CA LEU A 186 -11.01 15.11 -5.10
C LEU A 186 -11.31 16.50 -4.55
N ARG A 187 -10.32 17.15 -3.92
CA ARG A 187 -10.44 18.53 -3.42
C ARG A 187 -10.66 19.53 -4.56
N ALA A 188 -9.94 19.37 -5.67
CA ALA A 188 -10.11 20.23 -6.83
C ALA A 188 -11.54 20.14 -7.42
N LYS A 189 -12.10 18.91 -7.47
CA LYS A 189 -13.49 18.69 -7.90
C LYS A 189 -14.50 19.24 -6.89
N ALA A 190 -14.23 19.12 -5.60
CA ALA A 190 -15.07 19.71 -4.56
C ALA A 190 -15.14 21.24 -4.69
N GLU A 191 -14.04 21.90 -4.98
CA GLU A 191 -13.99 23.35 -5.22
C GLU A 191 -14.67 23.74 -6.54
N GLU A 192 -14.41 22.99 -7.63
CA GLU A 192 -15.04 23.23 -8.94
C GLU A 192 -16.59 23.21 -8.85
N TRP A 193 -17.14 22.38 -7.96
CA TRP A 193 -18.59 22.14 -7.85
C TRP A 193 -19.19 22.60 -6.51
N HIS A 194 -18.53 23.55 -5.85
CA HIS A 194 -18.92 24.04 -4.52
C HIS A 194 -20.32 24.64 -4.46
N ASP A 195 -20.81 25.20 -5.57
CA ASP A 195 -22.11 25.88 -5.71
C ASP A 195 -23.19 25.05 -6.43
N VAL A 196 -22.87 23.83 -6.86
CA VAL A 196 -23.83 22.97 -7.56
C VAL A 196 -24.69 22.21 -6.57
N VAL A 197 -25.93 22.68 -6.36
CA VAL A 197 -26.90 22.01 -5.48
C VAL A 197 -27.42 20.73 -6.09
N LYS A 198 -27.47 19.69 -5.29
CA LYS A 198 -28.05 18.37 -5.60
C LYS A 198 -28.91 17.87 -4.44
N ILE A 199 -29.71 16.83 -4.69
CA ILE A 199 -30.41 16.11 -3.62
C ILE A 199 -29.43 15.18 -2.88
N GLY A 200 -29.38 15.30 -1.56
CA GLY A 200 -28.73 14.33 -0.69
C GLY A 200 -29.53 13.03 -0.66
N ARG A 201 -28.84 11.92 -0.39
CA ARG A 201 -29.49 10.62 -0.21
C ARG A 201 -28.99 9.94 1.05
N THR A 202 -29.93 9.64 1.96
CA THR A 202 -29.69 8.80 3.13
C THR A 202 -30.54 7.52 2.99
N HIS A 203 -29.98 6.36 3.29
CA HIS A 203 -30.65 5.07 3.01
C HIS A 203 -30.98 4.84 1.53
N LEU A 204 -30.28 5.51 0.60
CA LEU A 204 -30.60 5.62 -0.83
C LEU A 204 -31.97 6.28 -1.11
N GLN A 205 -32.59 6.92 -0.12
CA GLN A 205 -33.81 7.69 -0.25
C GLN A 205 -33.48 9.17 -0.35
N ASP A 206 -34.35 9.92 -1.01
CA ASP A 206 -34.22 11.38 -1.13
C ASP A 206 -34.18 12.04 0.24
N ALA A 207 -33.22 12.94 0.40
CA ALA A 207 -33.03 13.75 1.61
C ALA A 207 -33.00 15.24 1.25
N VAL A 208 -32.67 16.07 2.23
CA VAL A 208 -32.45 17.50 2.01
C VAL A 208 -31.28 17.79 1.09
N PRO A 209 -31.21 18.95 0.43
CA PRO A 209 -30.12 19.29 -0.47
C PRO A 209 -28.77 19.40 0.22
N LEU A 210 -27.74 19.16 -0.54
CA LEU A 210 -26.35 19.57 -0.30
C LEU A 210 -25.74 20.01 -1.62
N THR A 211 -24.51 20.52 -1.63
CA THR A 211 -23.80 20.73 -2.89
C THR A 211 -22.99 19.50 -3.30
N VAL A 212 -22.72 19.34 -4.59
CA VAL A 212 -21.79 18.32 -5.08
C VAL A 212 -20.42 18.52 -4.44
N GLY A 213 -19.97 19.78 -4.31
CA GLY A 213 -18.71 20.09 -3.63
C GLY A 213 -18.65 19.61 -2.18
N GLN A 214 -19.75 19.78 -1.42
CA GLN A 214 -19.85 19.26 -0.05
C GLN A 214 -19.74 17.73 -0.01
N GLU A 215 -20.42 17.00 -0.90
CA GLU A 215 -20.33 15.54 -1.00
C GLU A 215 -18.90 15.06 -1.29
N TRP A 216 -18.25 15.66 -2.31
CA TRP A 216 -16.86 15.32 -2.69
C TRP A 216 -15.84 15.74 -1.64
N SER A 217 -16.06 16.84 -0.92
CA SER A 217 -15.20 17.25 0.20
C SER A 217 -15.21 16.22 1.33
N GLY A 218 -16.36 15.58 1.58
CA GLY A 218 -16.49 14.48 2.53
C GLY A 218 -15.65 13.27 2.14
N TRP A 219 -15.61 12.91 0.85
CA TRP A 219 -14.77 11.84 0.33
C TRP A 219 -13.27 12.14 0.50
N ALA A 220 -12.86 13.37 0.18
CA ALA A 220 -11.48 13.79 0.36
C ALA A 220 -11.05 13.72 1.83
N CYS A 221 -11.88 14.22 2.76
CA CYS A 221 -11.62 14.19 4.19
C CYS A 221 -11.47 12.74 4.73
N GLN A 222 -12.36 11.83 4.32
CA GLN A 222 -12.27 10.43 4.74
C GLN A 222 -10.96 9.77 4.28
N LEU A 223 -10.47 10.12 3.10
CA LEU A 223 -9.21 9.59 2.58
C LEU A 223 -7.99 10.25 3.25
N GLU A 224 -8.06 11.54 3.60
CA GLU A 224 -7.06 12.25 4.41
C GLU A 224 -6.89 11.61 5.78
N ASP A 225 -8.00 11.38 6.50
CA ASP A 225 -7.99 10.72 7.83
C ASP A 225 -7.37 9.31 7.75
N ALA A 226 -7.69 8.57 6.67
CA ALA A 226 -7.12 7.23 6.44
C ALA A 226 -5.61 7.29 6.15
N LEU A 227 -5.15 8.27 5.39
CA LEU A 227 -3.73 8.49 5.11
C LEU A 227 -2.97 8.89 6.39
N ASP A 228 -3.56 9.69 7.25
CA ASP A 228 -2.94 10.07 8.53
C ASP A 228 -2.78 8.86 9.47
N ALA A 229 -3.70 7.89 9.42
CA ALA A 229 -3.52 6.61 10.10
C ALA A 229 -2.32 5.81 9.55
N VAL A 230 -2.07 5.84 8.24
CA VAL A 230 -0.87 5.24 7.63
C VAL A 230 0.39 5.96 8.10
N LYS A 231 0.40 7.30 8.10
CA LYS A 231 1.51 8.12 8.62
C LYS A 231 1.82 7.80 10.08
N ALA A 232 0.81 7.61 10.91
CA ALA A 232 0.98 7.22 12.32
C ALA A 232 1.56 5.80 12.48
N ALA A 233 1.07 4.83 11.69
CA ALA A 233 1.54 3.44 11.74
C ALA A 233 3.00 3.30 11.29
N ARG A 234 3.47 4.17 10.40
CA ARG A 234 4.83 4.25 9.88
C ARG A 234 5.88 4.30 10.98
N GLY A 235 5.61 4.96 12.11
CA GLY A 235 6.54 5.06 13.24
C GLY A 235 7.00 3.72 13.82
N GLY A 236 6.17 2.68 13.72
CA GLY A 236 6.50 1.33 14.19
C GLY A 236 7.55 0.63 13.33
N VAL A 237 7.50 0.80 12.01
CA VAL A 237 8.44 0.15 11.08
C VAL A 237 9.79 0.88 10.99
N LEU A 238 9.92 2.06 11.58
CA LEU A 238 11.22 2.72 11.77
C LEU A 238 12.11 1.99 12.80
N GLN A 239 11.56 1.12 13.64
CA GLN A 239 12.28 0.42 14.69
C GLN A 239 12.78 -0.94 14.19
N LEU A 240 14.11 -1.11 14.12
CA LEU A 240 14.75 -2.26 13.50
C LEU A 240 15.15 -3.34 14.50
N ALA A 241 14.87 -4.60 14.16
CA ALA A 241 15.27 -5.79 14.94
C ALA A 241 16.77 -6.07 14.88
N ALA A 242 17.49 -5.56 13.87
CA ALA A 242 18.90 -5.80 13.64
C ALA A 242 19.74 -5.64 14.90
N GLY A 243 20.68 -6.56 15.11
CA GLY A 243 21.52 -6.67 16.31
C GLY A 243 20.92 -7.50 17.44
N GLY A 244 19.65 -7.97 17.31
CA GLY A 244 19.05 -8.92 18.24
C GLY A 244 19.55 -10.35 18.04
N THR A 245 20.06 -10.65 16.87
CA THR A 245 20.53 -11.95 16.41
C THR A 245 19.50 -13.08 16.58
N ALA A 246 19.82 -14.18 17.24
CA ALA A 246 18.99 -15.39 17.25
C ALA A 246 17.67 -15.23 18.02
N VAL A 247 17.71 -14.62 19.21
CA VAL A 247 16.56 -14.53 20.15
C VAL A 247 16.40 -13.16 20.81
N GLY A 248 17.18 -12.15 20.41
CA GLY A 248 17.11 -10.79 20.95
C GLY A 248 18.26 -10.40 21.88
N THR A 249 19.11 -11.34 22.25
CA THR A 249 20.24 -11.12 23.19
C THR A 249 21.47 -10.51 22.54
N GLY A 250 21.54 -10.47 21.19
CA GLY A 250 22.71 -9.97 20.47
C GLY A 250 23.92 -10.89 20.48
N LEU A 251 23.73 -12.18 20.71
CA LEU A 251 24.81 -13.15 20.71
C LEU A 251 25.62 -13.10 19.40
N ASN A 252 26.96 -13.01 19.48
CA ASN A 252 27.90 -12.87 18.37
C ASN A 252 27.87 -11.50 17.63
N ALA A 253 27.00 -10.58 18.00
CA ALA A 253 27.09 -9.19 17.54
C ALA A 253 28.02 -8.39 18.48
N PRO A 254 28.87 -7.49 17.98
CA PRO A 254 29.72 -6.67 18.85
C PRO A 254 28.89 -5.63 19.62
N PRO A 255 29.38 -5.13 20.76
CA PRO A 255 28.74 -4.04 21.49
C PRO A 255 28.47 -2.84 20.56
N GLY A 256 27.27 -2.26 20.62
CA GLY A 256 26.90 -1.11 19.79
C GLY A 256 26.45 -1.42 18.35
N PHE A 257 26.58 -2.67 17.89
CA PHE A 257 26.23 -3.07 16.52
C PHE A 257 24.78 -2.70 16.14
N SER A 258 23.83 -2.91 17.05
CA SER A 258 22.41 -2.62 16.81
C SER A 258 22.13 -1.15 16.52
N HIS A 259 22.82 -0.23 17.20
CA HIS A 259 22.71 1.20 16.93
C HIS A 259 23.44 1.59 15.64
N ALA A 260 24.65 1.07 15.46
CA ALA A 260 25.49 1.40 14.30
C ALA A 260 24.83 0.94 12.99
N ILE A 261 24.24 -0.25 12.93
CA ILE A 261 23.56 -0.76 11.73
C ILE A 261 22.29 0.03 11.42
N ALA A 262 21.49 0.38 12.45
CA ALA A 262 20.29 1.21 12.24
C ALA A 262 20.65 2.60 11.73
N GLN A 263 21.67 3.26 12.30
CA GLN A 263 22.17 4.55 11.82
C GLN A 263 22.70 4.46 10.38
N ARG A 264 23.37 3.36 10.03
CA ARG A 264 23.86 3.17 8.68
C ARG A 264 22.74 2.96 7.68
N ILE A 265 21.71 2.18 8.02
CA ILE A 265 20.48 2.02 7.21
C ILE A 265 19.78 3.37 7.05
N ALA A 266 19.66 4.15 8.13
CA ALA A 266 19.11 5.50 8.09
C ALA A 266 19.85 6.40 7.10
N ALA A 267 21.19 6.41 7.15
CA ALA A 267 22.02 7.21 6.25
C ALA A 267 21.91 6.76 4.78
N LEU A 268 21.79 5.45 4.52
CA LEU A 268 21.68 4.91 3.16
C LEU A 268 20.31 5.18 2.53
N THR A 269 19.25 5.26 3.33
CA THR A 269 17.87 5.40 2.86
C THR A 269 17.33 6.83 2.96
N GLY A 270 17.97 7.70 3.74
CA GLY A 270 17.46 9.03 4.07
C GLY A 270 16.19 8.96 4.96
N ARG A 271 15.98 7.86 5.69
CA ARG A 271 14.85 7.66 6.60
C ARG A 271 15.35 7.51 8.04
N GLU A 272 14.52 7.90 9.03
CA GLU A 272 14.91 7.97 10.45
C GLU A 272 14.83 6.60 11.15
N PHE A 273 15.45 5.57 10.56
CA PHE A 273 15.52 4.26 11.18
C PHE A 273 16.33 4.29 12.48
N VAL A 274 15.79 3.63 13.48
CA VAL A 274 16.41 3.47 14.81
C VAL A 274 16.43 2.01 15.23
N THR A 275 17.30 1.68 16.19
CA THR A 275 17.28 0.34 16.77
C THR A 275 16.02 0.14 17.62
N ALA A 276 15.33 -1.00 17.49
CA ALA A 276 14.17 -1.30 18.33
C ALA A 276 14.55 -1.29 19.82
N PRO A 277 13.75 -0.64 20.67
CA PRO A 277 14.05 -0.52 22.11
C PRO A 277 14.00 -1.87 22.83
N ASN A 278 13.26 -2.83 22.29
CA ASN A 278 13.16 -4.18 22.82
C ASN A 278 13.30 -5.21 21.68
N LYS A 279 14.45 -5.88 21.63
CA LYS A 279 14.76 -6.88 20.60
C LYS A 279 13.94 -8.18 20.75
N PHE A 280 13.52 -8.51 21.95
CA PHE A 280 12.70 -9.69 22.21
C PHE A 280 11.30 -9.51 21.60
N ALA A 281 10.69 -8.34 21.80
CA ALA A 281 9.43 -7.99 21.14
C ALA A 281 9.56 -7.92 19.62
N ALA A 282 10.67 -7.36 19.11
CA ALA A 282 10.93 -7.22 17.68
C ALA A 282 11.15 -8.55 16.94
N LEU A 283 11.51 -9.62 17.66
CA LEU A 283 11.67 -10.98 17.13
C LEU A 283 10.43 -11.84 17.38
N GLY A 284 9.87 -11.77 18.58
CA GLY A 284 8.73 -12.59 19.01
C GLY A 284 7.40 -12.17 18.38
N GLY A 285 7.26 -10.89 18.03
CA GLY A 285 6.08 -10.33 17.40
C GLY A 285 6.37 -9.59 16.09
N LEU A 286 5.32 -9.19 15.38
CA LEU A 286 5.37 -8.36 14.16
C LEU A 286 4.31 -7.25 14.22
N ASP A 287 4.12 -6.69 15.41
CA ASP A 287 3.04 -5.75 15.71
C ASP A 287 3.07 -4.49 14.83
N ALA A 288 4.26 -4.03 14.44
CA ALA A 288 4.41 -2.89 13.54
C ALA A 288 3.81 -3.19 12.14
N MET A 289 4.05 -4.40 11.61
CA MET A 289 3.50 -4.83 10.33
C MET A 289 1.97 -5.00 10.40
N VAL A 290 1.45 -5.52 11.52
CA VAL A 290 0.00 -5.63 11.77
C VAL A 290 -0.66 -4.25 11.81
N ARG A 291 -0.05 -3.27 12.50
CA ARG A 291 -0.55 -1.89 12.53
C ARG A 291 -0.55 -1.23 11.16
N VAL A 292 0.51 -1.41 10.37
CA VAL A 292 0.56 -0.91 8.98
C VAL A 292 -0.56 -1.54 8.15
N SER A 293 -0.73 -2.85 8.22
CA SER A 293 -1.79 -3.56 7.48
C SER A 293 -3.18 -3.04 7.84
N ALA A 294 -3.46 -2.83 9.13
CA ALA A 294 -4.73 -2.27 9.59
C ALA A 294 -4.97 -0.83 9.08
N ALA A 295 -3.91 -0.02 8.98
CA ALA A 295 -4.00 1.32 8.41
C ALA A 295 -4.28 1.27 6.89
N LEU A 296 -3.63 0.37 6.15
CA LEU A 296 -3.92 0.14 4.72
C LEU A 296 -5.37 -0.30 4.50
N ARG A 297 -5.93 -1.14 5.37
CA ARG A 297 -7.36 -1.46 5.35
C ARG A 297 -8.22 -0.20 5.54
N GLY A 298 -7.82 0.74 6.40
CA GLY A 298 -8.51 2.02 6.57
C GLY A 298 -8.61 2.80 5.25
N VAL A 299 -7.51 2.87 4.50
CA VAL A 299 -7.48 3.47 3.15
C VAL A 299 -8.44 2.73 2.20
N ALA A 300 -8.43 1.39 2.22
CA ALA A 300 -9.32 0.59 1.39
C ALA A 300 -10.81 0.82 1.74
N VAL A 301 -11.15 1.03 3.01
CA VAL A 301 -12.53 1.34 3.44
C VAL A 301 -13.00 2.67 2.86
N ALA A 302 -12.17 3.72 2.93
CA ALA A 302 -12.50 5.04 2.36
C ALA A 302 -12.67 4.94 0.84
N LEU A 303 -11.73 4.31 0.14
CA LEU A 303 -11.77 4.14 -1.32
C LEU A 303 -12.95 3.28 -1.79
N MET A 304 -13.32 2.24 -1.05
CA MET A 304 -14.48 1.40 -1.32
C MET A 304 -15.78 2.22 -1.36
N LYS A 305 -15.95 3.09 -0.36
CA LYS A 305 -17.10 4.00 -0.30
C LYS A 305 -17.10 4.97 -1.49
N ILE A 306 -16.00 5.64 -1.75
CA ILE A 306 -15.87 6.62 -2.85
C ILE A 306 -16.20 5.96 -4.19
N ALA A 307 -15.60 4.81 -4.47
CA ALA A 307 -15.82 4.09 -5.72
C ALA A 307 -17.29 3.63 -5.89
N ASN A 308 -17.92 3.14 -4.82
CA ASN A 308 -19.32 2.73 -4.86
C ASN A 308 -20.26 3.92 -5.03
N ASP A 309 -20.03 5.04 -4.35
CA ASP A 309 -20.84 6.25 -4.53
C ASP A 309 -20.75 6.78 -5.98
N MET A 310 -19.54 6.84 -6.55
CA MET A 310 -19.36 7.23 -7.94
C MET A 310 -20.08 6.29 -8.91
N ARG A 311 -20.08 4.96 -8.66
CA ARG A 311 -20.84 3.98 -9.44
C ARG A 311 -22.34 4.25 -9.40
N TRP A 312 -22.88 4.52 -8.22
CA TRP A 312 -24.31 4.85 -8.06
C TRP A 312 -24.64 6.14 -8.79
N LEU A 313 -23.91 7.20 -8.56
CA LEU A 313 -24.16 8.51 -9.15
C LEU A 313 -23.96 8.52 -10.68
N GLY A 314 -23.05 7.69 -11.19
CA GLY A 314 -22.81 7.51 -12.64
C GLY A 314 -23.72 6.48 -13.31
N SER A 315 -24.61 5.79 -12.57
CA SER A 315 -25.47 4.74 -13.12
C SER A 315 -26.45 5.29 -14.17
N GLY A 316 -26.67 4.54 -15.23
CA GLY A 316 -27.59 4.94 -16.29
C GLY A 316 -27.17 4.43 -17.66
N PRO A 317 -27.25 5.26 -18.71
CA PRO A 317 -27.38 6.74 -18.74
C PRO A 317 -28.81 7.29 -18.55
N ARG A 318 -29.86 6.51 -18.77
CA ARG A 318 -31.24 7.01 -18.70
C ARG A 318 -32.09 6.39 -17.60
N CYS A 319 -31.82 5.13 -17.22
CA CYS A 319 -32.59 4.35 -16.27
C CYS A 319 -31.91 4.21 -14.88
N GLY A 320 -30.91 5.01 -14.60
CA GLY A 320 -30.22 5.11 -13.32
C GLY A 320 -30.20 6.54 -12.78
N LEU A 321 -29.36 6.81 -11.79
CA LEU A 321 -29.23 8.15 -11.21
C LEU A 321 -28.70 9.15 -12.23
N GLY A 322 -27.58 8.83 -12.89
CA GLY A 322 -27.06 9.60 -14.00
C GLY A 322 -26.66 11.03 -13.65
N GLU A 323 -26.25 11.31 -12.44
CA GLU A 323 -25.76 12.63 -12.01
C GLU A 323 -24.33 12.90 -12.47
N LEU A 324 -23.52 11.82 -12.66
CA LEU A 324 -22.15 11.89 -13.15
C LEU A 324 -22.05 11.29 -14.55
N HIS A 325 -21.21 11.91 -15.37
CA HIS A 325 -20.66 11.33 -16.59
C HIS A 325 -19.24 10.87 -16.30
N LEU A 326 -19.04 9.55 -16.22
CA LEU A 326 -17.73 8.95 -16.02
C LEU A 326 -16.97 8.87 -17.36
N PRO A 327 -15.63 8.90 -17.37
CA PRO A 327 -14.84 8.74 -18.59
C PRO A 327 -15.09 7.40 -19.30
N GLU A 328 -15.05 7.45 -20.62
CA GLU A 328 -15.12 6.27 -21.49
C GLU A 328 -13.69 5.80 -21.81
N ASN A 329 -13.18 4.83 -21.06
CA ASN A 329 -11.81 4.37 -21.24
C ASN A 329 -11.69 3.18 -22.20
N GLU A 330 -12.74 2.33 -22.24
CA GLU A 330 -12.79 1.13 -23.07
C GLU A 330 -14.22 0.80 -23.50
N PRO A 331 -14.43 -0.02 -24.55
CA PRO A 331 -15.75 -0.48 -24.95
C PRO A 331 -16.46 -1.23 -23.79
N GLY A 332 -17.63 -0.74 -23.38
CA GLY A 332 -18.35 -1.25 -22.20
C GLY A 332 -19.12 -2.55 -22.43
N SER A 333 -19.32 -2.98 -23.69
CA SER A 333 -20.07 -4.19 -24.02
C SER A 333 -19.77 -4.67 -25.43
N SER A 334 -19.71 -5.99 -25.62
CA SER A 334 -19.56 -6.63 -26.93
C SER A 334 -20.84 -6.62 -27.76
N ILE A 335 -22.02 -6.41 -27.14
CA ILE A 335 -23.34 -6.52 -27.81
C ILE A 335 -24.23 -5.29 -27.63
N MET A 336 -23.85 -4.32 -26.79
CA MET A 336 -24.60 -3.08 -26.51
C MET A 336 -23.75 -1.87 -26.86
N PRO A 337 -23.80 -1.37 -28.13
CA PRO A 337 -23.02 -0.21 -28.54
C PRO A 337 -23.33 1.03 -27.69
N GLY A 338 -22.32 1.78 -27.29
CA GLY A 338 -22.48 3.01 -26.50
C GLY A 338 -22.71 2.78 -25.00
N LYS A 339 -22.62 1.52 -24.52
CA LYS A 339 -22.66 1.24 -23.08
C LYS A 339 -21.30 1.56 -22.45
N VAL A 340 -21.29 2.49 -21.49
CA VAL A 340 -20.12 2.86 -20.68
C VAL A 340 -20.27 2.25 -19.30
N ASN A 341 -19.25 1.49 -18.87
CA ASN A 341 -19.24 0.87 -17.54
C ASN A 341 -18.33 1.69 -16.61
N PRO A 342 -18.60 1.68 -15.28
CA PRO A 342 -17.76 2.35 -14.28
C PRO A 342 -16.52 1.49 -13.91
N THR A 343 -15.73 1.10 -14.93
CA THR A 343 -14.69 0.07 -14.84
C THR A 343 -13.60 0.38 -13.82
N GLN A 344 -13.18 1.66 -13.73
CA GLN A 344 -12.20 2.09 -12.73
C GLN A 344 -12.75 1.99 -11.29
N CYS A 345 -14.03 2.27 -11.11
CA CYS A 345 -14.70 2.06 -9.82
C CYS A 345 -14.77 0.57 -9.47
N GLU A 346 -15.04 -0.30 -10.45
CA GLU A 346 -15.08 -1.75 -10.25
C GLU A 346 -13.70 -2.30 -9.89
N ALA A 347 -12.65 -1.85 -10.59
CA ALA A 347 -11.26 -2.20 -10.28
C ALA A 347 -10.89 -1.77 -8.86
N MET A 348 -11.24 -0.53 -8.46
CA MET A 348 -10.99 -0.04 -7.11
C MET A 348 -11.71 -0.87 -6.04
N VAL A 349 -12.96 -1.26 -6.27
CA VAL A 349 -13.72 -2.13 -5.35
C VAL A 349 -13.04 -3.50 -5.19
N MET A 350 -12.53 -4.09 -6.28
CA MET A 350 -11.77 -5.35 -6.22
C MET A 350 -10.46 -5.19 -5.45
N ILE A 351 -9.71 -4.11 -5.69
CA ILE A 351 -8.48 -3.77 -4.95
C ILE A 351 -8.77 -3.66 -3.45
N CYS A 352 -9.78 -2.89 -3.08
CA CYS A 352 -10.17 -2.72 -1.67
C CYS A 352 -10.56 -4.05 -1.01
N THR A 353 -11.29 -4.91 -1.73
CA THR A 353 -11.67 -6.26 -1.27
C THR A 353 -10.43 -7.11 -1.01
N GLN A 354 -9.46 -7.09 -1.93
CA GLN A 354 -8.21 -7.83 -1.79
C GLN A 354 -7.40 -7.33 -0.60
N VAL A 355 -7.28 -6.01 -0.40
CA VAL A 355 -6.57 -5.42 0.73
C VAL A 355 -7.19 -5.82 2.07
N MET A 356 -8.51 -5.86 2.17
CA MET A 356 -9.20 -6.36 3.37
C MET A 356 -8.90 -7.84 3.64
N GLY A 357 -8.83 -8.67 2.60
CA GLY A 357 -8.40 -10.06 2.71
C GLY A 357 -6.93 -10.21 3.15
N ASN A 358 -6.05 -9.39 2.61
CA ASN A 358 -4.63 -9.35 3.00
C ASN A 358 -4.49 -8.96 4.48
N ASP A 359 -5.24 -7.95 4.96
CA ASP A 359 -5.20 -7.53 6.36
C ASP A 359 -5.69 -8.63 7.31
N ALA A 360 -6.74 -9.35 6.96
CA ALA A 360 -7.20 -10.49 7.74
C ALA A 360 -6.10 -11.57 7.85
N THR A 361 -5.39 -11.86 6.75
CA THR A 361 -4.25 -12.78 6.74
C THR A 361 -3.12 -12.28 7.63
N VAL A 362 -2.76 -11.00 7.55
CA VAL A 362 -1.69 -10.39 8.35
C VAL A 362 -2.03 -10.39 9.84
N ALA A 363 -3.27 -10.05 10.20
CA ALA A 363 -3.72 -10.05 11.59
C ALA A 363 -3.64 -11.46 12.20
N PHE A 364 -4.12 -12.47 11.46
CA PHE A 364 -4.05 -13.87 11.90
C PHE A 364 -2.60 -14.35 12.02
N ALA A 365 -1.78 -14.11 11.00
CA ALA A 365 -0.37 -14.48 11.01
C ALA A 365 0.43 -13.75 12.10
N GLY A 366 0.13 -12.48 12.36
CA GLY A 366 0.72 -11.70 13.45
C GLY A 366 0.45 -12.28 14.82
N SER A 367 -0.73 -12.90 15.02
CA SER A 367 -1.08 -13.57 16.30
C SER A 367 -0.35 -14.89 16.55
N GLN A 368 0.39 -15.42 15.58
CA GLN A 368 1.07 -16.73 15.65
C GLN A 368 2.51 -16.64 16.17
N GLY A 369 2.91 -15.56 16.83
CA GLY A 369 4.18 -15.51 17.56
C GLY A 369 4.20 -16.54 18.70
N GLN A 370 5.18 -17.42 18.70
CA GLN A 370 5.32 -18.47 19.70
C GLN A 370 6.68 -18.35 20.38
N LEU A 371 6.67 -18.19 21.71
CA LEU A 371 7.86 -17.92 22.51
C LEU A 371 8.68 -16.77 21.90
N ASP A 372 9.89 -17.02 21.45
CA ASP A 372 10.86 -15.98 21.11
C ASP A 372 10.89 -15.61 19.61
N LEU A 373 10.00 -16.21 18.79
CA LEU A 373 9.98 -15.94 17.34
C LEU A 373 8.59 -16.06 16.73
N ASN A 374 8.18 -15.05 15.94
CA ASN A 374 7.10 -15.21 14.99
C ASN A 374 7.66 -15.80 13.67
N VAL A 375 7.08 -16.93 13.24
CA VAL A 375 7.51 -17.67 12.03
C VAL A 375 6.49 -17.61 10.90
N MET A 376 5.75 -16.50 10.80
CA MET A 376 4.81 -16.21 9.71
C MET A 376 5.29 -15.03 8.85
N ARG A 377 6.56 -14.70 8.90
CA ARG A 377 7.14 -13.48 8.31
C ARG A 377 6.99 -13.39 6.80
N PRO A 378 7.27 -14.45 6.00
CA PRO A 378 7.14 -14.37 4.55
C PRO A 378 5.71 -14.02 4.09
N VAL A 379 4.71 -14.67 4.69
CA VAL A 379 3.30 -14.40 4.32
C VAL A 379 2.86 -13.01 4.77
N ILE A 380 3.34 -12.52 5.92
CA ILE A 380 3.02 -11.17 6.40
C ILE A 380 3.56 -10.13 5.44
N VAL A 381 4.86 -10.17 5.12
CA VAL A 381 5.46 -9.15 4.24
C VAL A 381 4.91 -9.20 2.83
N ALA A 382 4.64 -10.40 2.29
CA ALA A 382 4.04 -10.54 0.96
C ALA A 382 2.67 -9.87 0.88
N ASN A 383 1.81 -10.05 1.89
CA ASN A 383 0.49 -9.42 1.91
C ASN A 383 0.56 -7.90 2.13
N VAL A 384 1.47 -7.41 2.98
CA VAL A 384 1.64 -5.97 3.23
C VAL A 384 2.17 -5.26 1.97
N ILE A 385 3.24 -5.76 1.37
CA ILE A 385 3.81 -5.16 0.14
C ILE A 385 2.80 -5.23 -1.01
N HIS A 386 2.11 -6.36 -1.18
CA HIS A 386 1.06 -6.49 -2.18
C HIS A 386 -0.05 -5.44 -1.97
N ALA A 387 -0.54 -5.27 -0.74
CA ALA A 387 -1.56 -4.28 -0.42
C ALA A 387 -1.10 -2.85 -0.74
N ILE A 388 0.13 -2.47 -0.38
CA ILE A 388 0.72 -1.17 -0.70
C ILE A 388 0.73 -0.93 -2.21
N ARG A 389 1.23 -1.90 -2.97
CA ARG A 389 1.38 -1.79 -4.44
C ARG A 389 0.04 -1.60 -5.13
N ILE A 390 -0.93 -2.48 -4.86
CA ILE A 390 -2.23 -2.40 -5.52
C ILE A 390 -3.04 -1.17 -5.10
N LEU A 391 -2.90 -0.69 -3.85
CA LEU A 391 -3.50 0.58 -3.43
C LEU A 391 -2.87 1.77 -4.17
N ALA A 392 -1.55 1.82 -4.24
CA ALA A 392 -0.84 2.91 -4.91
C ALA A 392 -1.19 3.00 -6.40
N ASP A 393 -1.12 1.86 -7.11
CA ASP A 393 -1.45 1.81 -8.53
C ASP A 393 -2.95 2.07 -8.77
N GLY A 394 -3.81 1.54 -7.90
CA GLY A 394 -5.24 1.78 -7.92
C GLY A 394 -5.60 3.26 -7.73
N CYS A 395 -4.99 3.94 -6.76
CA CYS A 395 -5.18 5.38 -6.53
C CYS A 395 -4.76 6.20 -7.74
N HIS A 396 -3.62 5.87 -8.34
CA HIS A 396 -3.16 6.54 -9.55
C HIS A 396 -4.14 6.38 -10.71
N ASN A 397 -4.51 5.14 -11.02
CA ASN A 397 -5.42 4.86 -12.14
C ASN A 397 -6.81 5.45 -11.90
N PHE A 398 -7.33 5.34 -10.68
CA PHE A 398 -8.63 5.90 -10.32
C PHE A 398 -8.65 7.43 -10.44
N ARG A 399 -7.56 8.11 -10.07
CA ARG A 399 -7.39 9.54 -10.27
C ARG A 399 -7.41 9.90 -11.75
N VAL A 400 -6.51 9.30 -12.53
CA VAL A 400 -6.28 9.67 -13.94
C VAL A 400 -7.45 9.28 -14.84
N PHE A 401 -7.97 8.05 -14.68
CA PHE A 401 -8.94 7.47 -15.58
C PHE A 401 -10.40 7.53 -15.08
N SER A 402 -10.64 8.07 -13.87
CA SER A 402 -11.98 8.27 -13.35
C SER A 402 -12.19 9.70 -12.84
N VAL A 403 -11.57 10.07 -11.71
CA VAL A 403 -11.86 11.32 -10.99
C VAL A 403 -11.65 12.57 -11.84
N GLU A 404 -10.46 12.70 -12.47
CA GLU A 404 -10.12 13.91 -13.26
C GLU A 404 -11.06 14.12 -14.45
N GLY A 405 -11.45 13.06 -15.13
CA GLY A 405 -12.31 13.10 -16.31
C GLY A 405 -13.81 13.10 -16.01
N THR A 406 -14.22 12.92 -14.75
CA THR A 406 -15.64 12.94 -14.36
C THR A 406 -16.24 14.35 -14.55
N ARG A 407 -17.46 14.39 -15.09
CA ARG A 407 -18.25 15.62 -15.32
C ARG A 407 -19.64 15.48 -14.74
N LEU A 408 -20.29 16.61 -14.43
CA LEU A 408 -21.65 16.64 -13.92
C LEU A 408 -22.69 16.59 -15.06
N ASN A 409 -23.76 15.86 -14.86
CA ASN A 409 -24.98 15.95 -15.62
C ASN A 409 -25.92 16.98 -14.97
N LEU A 410 -25.61 18.26 -15.18
CA LEU A 410 -26.35 19.38 -14.57
C LEU A 410 -27.86 19.33 -14.85
N LYS A 411 -28.25 18.83 -16.03
CA LYS A 411 -29.67 18.66 -16.36
C LYS A 411 -30.33 17.67 -15.42
N ARG A 412 -29.69 16.52 -15.19
CA ARG A 412 -30.24 15.47 -14.33
C ARG A 412 -30.28 15.89 -12.87
N ILE A 413 -29.20 16.51 -12.40
CA ILE A 413 -29.12 17.06 -11.04
C ILE A 413 -30.25 18.06 -10.79
N ARG A 414 -30.47 19.00 -11.72
CA ARG A 414 -31.55 19.99 -11.62
C ARG A 414 -32.93 19.34 -11.59
N GLN A 415 -33.20 18.35 -12.47
CA GLN A 415 -34.46 17.60 -12.46
C GLN A 415 -34.78 16.97 -11.13
N TYR A 416 -33.76 16.38 -10.45
CA TYR A 416 -33.95 15.80 -9.13
C TYR A 416 -34.21 16.83 -8.05
N VAL A 417 -33.53 17.98 -8.08
CA VAL A 417 -33.80 19.07 -7.12
C VAL A 417 -35.22 19.60 -7.30
N GLU A 418 -35.64 19.89 -8.55
CA GLU A 418 -36.98 20.40 -8.86
C GLU A 418 -38.09 19.42 -8.50
N GLY A 419 -37.84 18.11 -8.65
CA GLY A 419 -38.82 17.06 -8.39
C GLY A 419 -38.88 16.58 -6.93
N SER A 420 -37.94 17.01 -6.08
CA SER A 420 -37.87 16.48 -4.72
C SER A 420 -38.92 17.08 -3.78
N VAL A 421 -39.74 16.22 -3.18
CA VAL A 421 -40.66 16.64 -2.12
C VAL A 421 -39.99 16.92 -0.78
N MET A 422 -38.73 16.51 -0.60
CA MET A 422 -37.97 16.73 0.66
C MET A 422 -37.62 18.20 0.89
N LEU A 423 -37.71 19.03 -0.14
CA LEU A 423 -37.58 20.50 -0.01
C LEU A 423 -38.66 21.12 0.89
N VAL A 424 -39.74 20.37 1.17
CA VAL A 424 -40.79 20.76 2.13
C VAL A 424 -40.25 21.07 3.53
N THR A 425 -39.09 20.49 3.87
CA THR A 425 -38.42 20.71 5.16
C THR A 425 -38.16 22.20 5.42
N ALA A 426 -37.94 23.00 4.38
CA ALA A 426 -37.79 24.45 4.48
C ALA A 426 -39.07 25.19 4.95
N LEU A 427 -40.23 24.60 4.77
CA LEU A 427 -41.51 25.18 5.21
C LEU A 427 -41.81 24.85 6.68
N SER A 428 -41.21 23.81 7.26
CA SER A 428 -41.55 23.36 8.62
C SER A 428 -41.40 24.42 9.71
N PRO A 429 -40.40 25.32 9.69
CA PRO A 429 -40.33 26.41 10.66
C PRO A 429 -41.49 27.41 10.61
N GLU A 430 -42.09 27.61 9.43
CA GLU A 430 -43.16 28.58 9.23
C GLU A 430 -44.56 27.99 9.49
N ILE A 431 -44.80 26.76 8.96
CA ILE A 431 -46.14 26.17 8.98
C ILE A 431 -46.29 24.99 9.97
N GLY A 432 -45.20 24.56 10.61
CA GLY A 432 -45.17 23.39 11.48
C GLY A 432 -44.93 22.05 10.72
N TYR A 433 -44.44 21.06 11.45
CA TYR A 433 -44.06 19.76 10.89
C TYR A 433 -45.25 18.99 10.25
N ASP A 434 -46.41 18.94 10.95
CA ASP A 434 -47.58 18.19 10.50
C ASP A 434 -48.17 18.75 9.19
N ASN A 435 -48.22 20.06 9.07
CA ASN A 435 -48.66 20.72 7.84
C ASN A 435 -47.68 20.49 6.68
N ALA A 436 -46.37 20.57 6.96
CA ALA A 436 -45.34 20.28 5.95
C ALA A 436 -45.42 18.80 5.49
N SER A 437 -45.62 17.86 6.42
CA SER A 437 -45.85 16.46 6.11
C SER A 437 -47.10 16.23 5.23
N ALA A 438 -48.21 16.87 5.57
CA ALA A 438 -49.45 16.79 4.77
C ALA A 438 -49.25 17.30 3.33
N ILE A 439 -48.50 18.39 3.14
CA ILE A 439 -48.15 18.92 1.83
C ILE A 439 -47.31 17.94 1.03
N ALA A 440 -46.28 17.32 1.66
CA ALA A 440 -45.43 16.32 1.00
C ALA A 440 -46.23 15.08 0.58
N HIS A 441 -47.10 14.56 1.47
CA HIS A 441 -47.97 13.44 1.13
C HIS A 441 -48.92 13.75 -0.01
N ARG A 442 -49.54 14.95 -0.01
CA ARG A 442 -50.37 15.38 -1.12
C ARG A 442 -49.61 15.45 -2.46
N ALA A 443 -48.38 15.98 -2.43
CA ALA A 443 -47.58 16.07 -3.65
C ALA A 443 -47.31 14.66 -4.23
N MET A 444 -46.95 13.68 -3.36
CA MET A 444 -46.71 12.32 -3.79
C MET A 444 -47.98 11.57 -4.27
N GLU A 445 -49.08 11.68 -3.53
CA GLU A 445 -50.34 10.98 -3.84
C GLU A 445 -51.00 11.47 -5.13
N GLN A 446 -50.87 12.77 -5.42
CA GLN A 446 -51.48 13.38 -6.58
C GLN A 446 -50.50 13.55 -7.77
N ASP A 447 -49.28 13.12 -7.62
CA ASP A 447 -48.19 13.27 -8.63
C ASP A 447 -48.07 14.72 -9.14
N ILE A 448 -48.10 15.66 -8.19
CA ILE A 448 -47.95 17.12 -8.47
C ILE A 448 -46.69 17.66 -7.82
N THR A 449 -46.23 18.83 -8.26
CA THR A 449 -45.05 19.45 -7.67
C THR A 449 -45.29 19.86 -6.22
N LEU A 450 -44.20 19.95 -5.42
CA LEU A 450 -44.27 20.43 -4.06
C LEU A 450 -44.88 21.85 -3.99
N ARG A 451 -44.55 22.70 -4.97
CA ARG A 451 -45.12 24.05 -5.06
C ARG A 451 -46.63 24.05 -5.26
N GLU A 452 -47.15 23.22 -6.18
CA GLU A 452 -48.59 23.06 -6.41
C GLU A 452 -49.32 22.56 -5.15
N ALA A 453 -48.77 21.55 -4.50
CA ALA A 453 -49.33 21.02 -3.26
C ALA A 453 -49.36 22.06 -2.13
N ALA A 454 -48.28 22.82 -1.97
CA ALA A 454 -48.15 23.89 -0.97
C ALA A 454 -49.17 25.02 -1.19
N LEU A 455 -49.30 25.52 -2.42
CA LEU A 455 -50.29 26.54 -2.77
C LEU A 455 -51.74 26.04 -2.57
N ALA A 456 -52.00 24.79 -2.96
CA ALA A 456 -53.32 24.16 -2.78
C ALA A 456 -53.70 23.93 -1.32
N SER A 457 -52.73 23.93 -0.39
CA SER A 457 -52.99 23.84 1.06
C SER A 457 -53.56 25.11 1.65
N GLY A 458 -53.34 26.27 1.00
CA GLY A 458 -53.72 27.59 1.50
C GLY A 458 -52.87 28.08 2.68
N LEU A 459 -51.83 27.36 3.09
CA LEU A 459 -50.98 27.70 4.24
C LEU A 459 -49.84 28.64 3.86
N VAL A 460 -49.43 28.67 2.61
CA VAL A 460 -48.41 29.59 2.05
C VAL A 460 -48.83 30.12 0.69
N ASP A 461 -48.49 31.35 0.40
CA ASP A 461 -48.61 31.90 -0.94
C ASP A 461 -47.33 31.64 -1.78
N GLY A 462 -47.43 31.97 -3.09
CA GLY A 462 -46.33 31.69 -4.02
C GLY A 462 -45.07 32.46 -3.67
N ALA A 463 -45.14 33.69 -3.24
CA ALA A 463 -43.98 34.48 -2.88
C ALA A 463 -43.28 33.96 -1.63
N THR A 464 -44.06 33.54 -0.63
CA THR A 464 -43.54 32.90 0.59
C THR A 464 -42.91 31.55 0.28
N PHE A 465 -43.56 30.74 -0.56
CA PHE A 465 -43.00 29.47 -1.01
C PHE A 465 -41.65 29.67 -1.70
N ASP A 466 -41.60 30.51 -2.70
CA ASP A 466 -40.40 30.73 -3.53
C ASP A 466 -39.25 31.37 -2.73
N ARG A 467 -39.56 32.10 -1.65
CA ARG A 467 -38.58 32.66 -0.70
C ARG A 467 -38.02 31.58 0.24
N LEU A 468 -38.88 30.72 0.80
CA LEU A 468 -38.50 29.72 1.80
C LEU A 468 -37.88 28.48 1.14
N VAL A 469 -38.47 28.01 0.07
CA VAL A 469 -38.00 26.80 -0.63
C VAL A 469 -36.95 27.21 -1.68
N ASN A 470 -35.80 27.64 -1.16
CA ASN A 470 -34.63 27.95 -1.97
C ASN A 470 -33.56 26.90 -1.70
N PRO A 471 -33.29 25.93 -2.60
CA PRO A 471 -32.36 24.88 -2.38
C PRO A 471 -30.93 25.32 -1.96
N MET A 472 -30.44 26.44 -2.53
CA MET A 472 -29.14 26.99 -2.16
C MET A 472 -29.13 27.55 -0.72
N ALA A 473 -30.21 28.11 -0.25
CA ALA A 473 -30.30 28.56 1.13
C ALA A 473 -30.41 27.42 2.15
N MET A 474 -30.71 26.17 1.68
CA MET A 474 -30.87 24.99 2.52
C MET A 474 -29.55 24.23 2.75
N VAL A 475 -28.50 24.51 2.00
CA VAL A 475 -27.23 23.71 2.03
C VAL A 475 -26.32 24.11 3.20
N GLY A 476 -26.59 25.19 3.90
CA GLY A 476 -25.82 25.61 5.08
C GLY A 476 -24.35 25.86 4.82
N HIS A 477 -23.57 25.96 5.88
CA HIS A 477 -22.13 26.21 5.83
C HIS A 477 -21.30 24.95 6.17
N GLY A 478 -21.72 23.77 5.76
CA GLY A 478 -21.25 22.46 6.19
C GLY A 478 -19.77 22.09 5.99
N VAL A 479 -18.91 23.00 5.56
CA VAL A 479 -17.46 22.77 5.49
C VAL A 479 -16.74 23.75 6.39
N GLY A 480 -16.10 23.21 7.43
CA GLY A 480 -15.30 23.97 8.37
C GLY A 480 -16.15 24.97 9.17
N GLY A 481 -16.64 24.50 10.29
CA GLY A 481 -17.40 25.37 11.20
C GLY A 481 -16.74 26.73 11.36
N ALA A 482 -17.46 27.74 10.92
CA ALA A 482 -17.18 29.10 11.33
C ALA A 482 -17.62 29.26 12.76
#